data_c43614f51bfca343cd2f56fc0ccba58e
#
_entry.id   c43614f51bfca343cd2f56fc0ccba58e
#
_cell.length_a   1.000
_cell.length_b   1.000
_cell.length_c   1.000
_cell.angle_alpha   90.00
_cell.angle_beta   90.00
_cell.angle_gamma   90.00
#
_symmetry.space_group_name_H-M   'P 1'
#
loop_
_entity.id
_entity.type
_entity.pdbx_description
1 polymer ?
#
loop_
_entity_poly.entity_id
_entity_poly.type
_entity_poly.pdbx_seq_one_letter_code
_entity_poly.pdbx_strand_id
1 'polypeptide(L)'
;MFRIEAAELLLVRLPLKFRFETSFGVQTEKLIPLLVLHGDGVQGLAEGTMEFAPMYREETIAGALHLLREVFLPRVLGHTFANPEAVEAALGTFRGNRMARAMVELAAWDLWARTLGVPLGTLLGGRKREVEVGVSLGIQADEAATAEVVRRHVEQGYRRIKLKIKPGWDVQPVRAAREAFPDIRLTVDANSAYTLADSGRLSALDAFDLTYIEQPLAWDDLVDHAELQRRLKTPLCLDESVASAADARKGLALGAGRVINVKVARVGGHAEARRVHDVAQAFGAPVWCGGMLESGVGRAHNIHLSTLPNFALPGDTSSASRYWETDVVNEPLEAVDGLMPVPTGPGIGVTLNREFIARVAELDEEHRA
;
A
#
# COMPACT_ATOMS: atom_id res chain seq x y z
N MET A 1 -2.59 6.97 -27.10
CA MET A 1 -1.75 8.14 -26.69
C MET A 1 -2.61 9.04 -25.86
N PHE A 2 -2.06 9.76 -24.92
CA PHE A 2 -2.75 10.76 -24.10
C PHE A 2 -1.82 11.95 -23.82
N ARG A 3 -2.39 13.13 -23.59
CA ARG A 3 -1.63 14.34 -23.31
C ARG A 3 -1.82 14.77 -21.87
N ILE A 4 -0.77 15.23 -21.20
CA ILE A 4 -0.83 15.84 -19.88
C ILE A 4 -0.76 17.37 -20.06
N GLU A 5 -1.87 18.07 -19.79
CA GLU A 5 -2.03 19.49 -20.08
C GLU A 5 -1.81 20.37 -18.85
N ALA A 6 -2.31 19.92 -17.71
CA ALA A 6 -2.19 20.61 -16.42
C ALA A 6 -2.16 19.60 -15.25
N ALA A 7 -1.80 20.09 -14.07
CA ALA A 7 -1.83 19.32 -12.83
C ALA A 7 -2.36 20.19 -11.68
N GLU A 8 -3.12 19.57 -10.77
CA GLU A 8 -3.43 20.14 -9.46
C GLU A 8 -2.68 19.34 -8.41
N LEU A 9 -2.06 20.03 -7.47
CA LEU A 9 -1.38 19.46 -6.32
C LEU A 9 -2.10 19.91 -5.05
N LEU A 10 -2.71 18.96 -4.37
CA LEU A 10 -3.50 19.21 -3.16
C LEU A 10 -2.82 18.55 -1.96
N LEU A 11 -2.98 19.13 -0.79
CA LEU A 11 -2.57 18.53 0.47
C LEU A 11 -3.77 18.57 1.42
N VAL A 12 -4.29 17.42 1.83
CA VAL A 12 -5.46 17.31 2.68
C VAL A 12 -5.12 16.67 4.02
N ARG A 13 -5.74 17.16 5.10
CA ARG A 13 -5.58 16.59 6.44
C ARG A 13 -6.85 15.87 6.85
N LEU A 14 -6.72 14.58 7.13
CA LEU A 14 -7.83 13.71 7.53
C LEU A 14 -7.58 13.12 8.93
N PRO A 15 -8.48 13.31 9.90
CA PRO A 15 -8.41 12.63 11.18
C PRO A 15 -8.78 11.15 11.03
N LEU A 16 -8.01 10.27 11.67
CA LEU A 16 -8.35 8.85 11.76
C LEU A 16 -9.45 8.62 12.81
N LYS A 17 -10.36 7.70 12.55
CA LYS A 17 -11.40 7.28 13.51
C LYS A 17 -10.86 6.50 14.70
N PHE A 18 -9.60 6.09 14.66
CA PHE A 18 -8.95 5.32 15.71
C PHE A 18 -7.45 5.65 15.79
N ARG A 19 -6.88 5.43 16.96
CA ARG A 19 -5.45 5.52 17.19
C ARG A 19 -4.76 4.31 16.54
N PHE A 20 -3.81 4.55 15.64
CA PHE A 20 -3.04 3.50 14.97
C PHE A 20 -1.60 3.51 15.47
N GLU A 21 -1.23 2.48 16.24
CA GLU A 21 0.11 2.33 16.81
C GLU A 21 0.88 1.21 16.09
N THR A 22 2.10 1.55 15.69
CA THR A 22 3.09 0.64 15.10
C THR A 22 4.33 0.57 16.01
N SER A 23 5.35 -0.17 15.59
CA SER A 23 6.62 -0.24 16.32
C SER A 23 7.38 1.09 16.34
N PHE A 24 7.14 2.00 15.40
CA PHE A 24 7.87 3.28 15.25
C PHE A 24 7.03 4.52 15.56
N GLY A 25 5.76 4.39 15.91
CA GLY A 25 4.96 5.56 16.26
C GLY A 25 3.46 5.37 16.30
N VAL A 26 2.77 6.47 16.56
CA VAL A 26 1.31 6.55 16.68
C VAL A 26 0.80 7.57 15.69
N GLN A 27 -0.25 7.20 14.95
CA GLN A 27 -0.98 8.10 14.05
C GLN A 27 -2.42 8.26 14.52
N THR A 28 -2.91 9.50 14.55
CA THR A 28 -4.30 9.89 14.84
C THR A 28 -4.91 10.70 13.71
N GLU A 29 -4.10 11.11 12.77
CA GLU A 29 -4.47 11.82 11.55
C GLU A 29 -3.51 11.47 10.43
N LYS A 30 -3.88 11.78 9.19
CA LYS A 30 -2.99 11.65 8.04
C LYS A 30 -3.03 12.92 7.20
N LEU A 31 -1.84 13.36 6.80
CA LEU A 31 -1.65 14.41 5.82
C LEU A 31 -1.39 13.74 4.47
N ILE A 32 -2.26 13.98 3.49
CA ILE A 32 -2.32 13.23 2.24
C ILE A 32 -2.10 14.17 1.06
N PRO A 33 -0.98 14.06 0.34
CA PRO A 33 -0.82 14.74 -0.94
C PRO A 33 -1.63 14.01 -2.02
N LEU A 34 -2.43 14.77 -2.76
CA LEU A 34 -3.17 14.30 -3.94
C LEU A 34 -2.62 15.00 -5.19
N LEU A 35 -2.54 14.27 -6.28
CA LEU A 35 -2.20 14.78 -7.59
C LEU A 35 -3.34 14.50 -8.55
N VAL A 36 -3.79 15.56 -9.25
CA VAL A 36 -4.76 15.47 -10.34
C VAL A 36 -4.04 15.87 -11.63
N LEU A 37 -3.93 14.98 -12.59
CA LEU A 37 -3.47 15.30 -13.94
C LEU A 37 -4.69 15.56 -14.84
N HIS A 38 -4.62 16.60 -15.64
CA HIS A 38 -5.64 16.95 -16.63
C HIS A 38 -5.12 16.68 -18.03
N GLY A 39 -5.94 16.10 -18.89
CA GLY A 39 -5.61 15.89 -20.29
C GLY A 39 -6.76 15.24 -21.05
N ASP A 40 -6.87 15.49 -22.33
CA ASP A 40 -7.88 14.92 -23.22
C ASP A 40 -9.33 15.06 -22.68
N GLY A 41 -9.62 16.10 -21.91
CA GLY A 41 -10.94 16.39 -21.33
C GLY A 41 -11.28 15.53 -20.10
N VAL A 42 -10.36 14.74 -19.55
CA VAL A 42 -10.56 13.91 -18.36
C VAL A 42 -9.49 14.19 -17.31
N GLN A 43 -9.66 13.65 -16.11
CA GLN A 43 -8.74 13.78 -14.99
C GLN A 43 -8.16 12.42 -14.62
N GLY A 44 -6.88 12.37 -14.25
CA GLY A 44 -6.25 11.21 -13.64
C GLY A 44 -5.84 11.53 -12.21
N LEU A 45 -6.16 10.67 -11.27
CA LEU A 45 -6.01 10.89 -9.84
C LEU A 45 -4.89 10.03 -9.27
N ALA A 46 -4.12 10.58 -8.33
CA ALA A 46 -3.19 9.81 -7.51
C ALA A 46 -3.09 10.35 -6.10
N GLU A 47 -2.62 9.49 -5.20
CA GLU A 47 -2.35 9.80 -3.80
C GLU A 47 -0.90 9.48 -3.45
N GLY A 48 -0.26 10.38 -2.72
CA GLY A 48 1.04 10.15 -2.11
C GLY A 48 0.90 9.49 -0.74
N THR A 49 1.76 8.53 -0.45
CA THR A 49 1.72 7.76 0.80
C THR A 49 2.93 8.00 1.71
N MET A 50 3.81 8.96 1.35
CA MET A 50 4.92 9.36 2.20
C MET A 50 4.41 10.00 3.50
N GLU A 51 5.23 9.91 4.53
CA GLU A 51 4.92 10.45 5.86
C GLU A 51 5.50 11.87 6.04
N PHE A 52 5.08 12.56 7.11
CA PHE A 52 5.66 13.85 7.49
C PHE A 52 7.16 13.72 7.79
N ALA A 53 7.56 12.66 8.50
CA ALA A 53 8.95 12.31 8.81
C ALA A 53 9.31 10.96 8.15
N PRO A 54 10.59 10.71 7.83
CA PRO A 54 11.03 9.51 7.13
C PRO A 54 11.09 8.28 8.06
N MET A 55 9.94 7.88 8.62
CA MET A 55 9.83 6.78 9.58
C MET A 55 9.63 5.43 8.90
N TYR A 56 8.93 5.40 7.76
CA TYR A 56 8.68 4.18 7.00
C TYR A 56 9.71 3.99 5.88
N ARG A 57 9.92 5.02 5.08
CA ARG A 57 10.93 5.12 4.02
C ARG A 57 11.62 6.47 4.12
N GLU A 58 12.65 6.67 3.30
CA GLU A 58 13.46 7.89 3.24
C GLU A 58 12.72 9.13 2.71
N GLU A 59 11.54 8.97 2.12
CA GLU A 59 10.77 10.06 1.53
C GLU A 59 9.85 10.74 2.55
N THR A 60 9.72 12.05 2.40
CA THR A 60 8.81 12.89 3.20
C THR A 60 7.84 13.66 2.32
N ILE A 61 6.70 14.09 2.89
CA ILE A 61 5.72 14.93 2.17
C ILE A 61 6.37 16.18 1.61
N ALA A 62 7.14 16.92 2.41
CA ALA A 62 7.80 18.15 1.96
C ALA A 62 8.77 17.92 0.81
N GLY A 63 9.58 16.85 0.90
CA GLY A 63 10.50 16.46 -0.18
C GLY A 63 9.77 16.06 -1.46
N ALA A 64 8.67 15.31 -1.32
CA ALA A 64 7.84 14.91 -2.46
C ALA A 64 7.18 16.11 -3.15
N LEU A 65 6.57 17.04 -2.39
CA LEU A 65 5.97 18.25 -2.94
C LEU A 65 6.99 19.10 -3.69
N HIS A 66 8.21 19.27 -3.14
CA HIS A 66 9.29 19.95 -3.81
C HIS A 66 9.65 19.28 -5.14
N LEU A 67 9.86 17.97 -5.14
CA LEU A 67 10.22 17.22 -6.36
C LEU A 67 9.11 17.22 -7.40
N LEU A 68 7.85 17.14 -6.98
CA LEU A 68 6.72 17.24 -7.88
C LEU A 68 6.72 18.60 -8.59
N ARG A 69 6.82 19.70 -7.84
CA ARG A 69 6.80 21.07 -8.40
C ARG A 69 7.97 21.37 -9.34
N GLU A 70 9.17 21.10 -8.85
CA GLU A 70 10.40 21.62 -9.48
C GLU A 70 11.02 20.63 -10.48
N VAL A 71 10.67 19.33 -10.39
CA VAL A 71 11.39 18.30 -11.14
C VAL A 71 10.46 17.42 -11.98
N PHE A 72 9.40 16.84 -11.39
CA PHE A 72 8.65 15.81 -12.07
C PHE A 72 7.54 16.35 -12.95
N LEU A 73 6.72 17.31 -12.47
CA LEU A 73 5.67 17.92 -13.27
C LEU A 73 6.24 18.67 -14.50
N PRO A 74 7.34 19.43 -14.38
CA PRO A 74 7.94 20.07 -15.57
C PRO A 74 8.42 19.09 -16.66
N ARG A 75 8.62 17.81 -16.33
CA ARG A 75 9.02 16.77 -17.29
C ARG A 75 7.86 16.16 -18.06
N VAL A 76 6.65 16.32 -17.56
CA VAL A 76 5.47 15.63 -18.12
C VAL A 76 4.40 16.59 -18.62
N LEU A 77 4.32 17.79 -18.09
CA LEU A 77 3.37 18.82 -18.53
C LEU A 77 3.65 19.24 -19.97
N GLY A 78 2.59 19.41 -20.76
CA GLY A 78 2.64 19.78 -22.18
C GLY A 78 3.03 18.64 -23.14
N HIS A 79 3.38 17.46 -22.62
CA HIS A 79 3.84 16.33 -23.43
C HIS A 79 2.73 15.31 -23.70
N THR A 80 2.88 14.63 -24.83
CA THR A 80 2.03 13.51 -25.24
C THR A 80 2.80 12.19 -25.05
N PHE A 81 2.17 11.22 -24.40
CA PHE A 81 2.75 9.93 -24.11
C PHE A 81 2.00 8.80 -24.81
N ALA A 82 2.71 7.77 -25.22
CA ALA A 82 2.11 6.60 -25.86
C ALA A 82 1.25 5.79 -24.87
N ASN A 83 1.75 5.67 -23.64
CA ASN A 83 1.17 4.94 -22.52
C ASN A 83 1.80 5.42 -21.20
N PRO A 84 1.31 5.02 -20.01
CA PRO A 84 1.90 5.44 -18.74
C PRO A 84 3.33 4.95 -18.49
N GLU A 85 3.73 3.82 -19.08
CA GLU A 85 5.12 3.33 -18.99
C GLU A 85 6.11 4.30 -19.66
N ALA A 86 5.66 5.07 -20.66
CA ALA A 86 6.47 6.15 -21.25
C ALA A 86 6.62 7.33 -20.27
N VAL A 87 5.64 7.60 -19.40
CA VAL A 87 5.75 8.58 -18.31
C VAL A 87 6.77 8.08 -17.27
N GLU A 88 6.67 6.80 -16.87
CA GLU A 88 7.67 6.17 -15.98
C GLU A 88 9.09 6.32 -16.56
N ALA A 89 9.27 6.04 -17.85
CA ALA A 89 10.56 6.16 -18.53
C ALA A 89 11.10 7.60 -18.54
N ALA A 90 10.23 8.60 -18.72
CA ALA A 90 10.62 10.02 -18.67
C ALA A 90 11.14 10.43 -17.28
N LEU A 91 10.65 9.80 -16.22
CA LEU A 91 11.08 10.00 -14.84
C LEU A 91 12.17 9.02 -14.39
N GLY A 92 12.49 8.01 -15.20
CA GLY A 92 13.39 6.91 -14.84
C GLY A 92 14.86 7.32 -14.66
N THR A 93 15.25 8.50 -15.14
CA THR A 93 16.61 9.05 -14.96
C THR A 93 16.89 9.52 -13.53
N PHE A 94 15.83 9.78 -12.74
CA PHE A 94 15.97 10.22 -11.35
C PHE A 94 16.14 9.03 -10.41
N ARG A 95 17.04 9.17 -9.44
CA ARG A 95 17.30 8.12 -8.44
C ARG A 95 16.44 8.33 -7.20
N GLY A 96 15.99 7.21 -6.59
CA GLY A 96 15.18 7.25 -5.36
C GLY A 96 13.81 7.92 -5.57
N ASN A 97 13.26 8.46 -4.49
CA ASN A 97 11.99 9.21 -4.48
C ASN A 97 10.87 8.50 -5.26
N ARG A 98 10.74 7.18 -5.00
CA ARG A 98 9.82 6.31 -5.73
C ARG A 98 8.37 6.66 -5.46
N MET A 99 8.06 7.04 -4.20
CA MET A 99 6.69 7.37 -3.79
C MET A 99 6.24 8.69 -4.44
N ALA A 100 7.14 9.69 -4.53
CA ALA A 100 6.84 10.93 -5.23
C ALA A 100 6.67 10.71 -6.75
N ARG A 101 7.53 9.87 -7.38
CA ARG A 101 7.38 9.51 -8.80
C ARG A 101 6.10 8.70 -9.04
N ALA A 102 5.75 7.82 -8.11
CA ALA A 102 4.54 7.03 -8.20
C ALA A 102 3.29 7.91 -8.31
N MET A 103 3.23 9.07 -7.66
CA MET A 103 2.08 9.97 -7.80
C MET A 103 1.86 10.35 -9.26
N VAL A 104 2.90 10.71 -10.00
CA VAL A 104 2.79 11.08 -11.43
C VAL A 104 2.39 9.87 -12.28
N GLU A 105 3.01 8.72 -12.02
CA GLU A 105 2.76 7.49 -12.77
C GLU A 105 1.35 6.95 -12.53
N LEU A 106 0.88 6.92 -11.30
CA LEU A 106 -0.46 6.47 -10.93
C LEU A 106 -1.54 7.37 -11.54
N ALA A 107 -1.37 8.70 -11.46
CA ALA A 107 -2.27 9.64 -12.09
C ALA A 107 -2.28 9.49 -13.62
N ALA A 108 -1.13 9.20 -14.24
CA ALA A 108 -1.05 8.94 -15.67
C ALA A 108 -1.77 7.64 -16.08
N TRP A 109 -1.70 6.58 -15.26
CA TRP A 109 -2.47 5.34 -15.48
C TRP A 109 -3.98 5.57 -15.39
N ASP A 110 -4.43 6.33 -14.38
CA ASP A 110 -5.85 6.67 -14.23
C ASP A 110 -6.33 7.55 -15.39
N LEU A 111 -5.56 8.59 -15.76
CA LEU A 111 -5.85 9.47 -16.89
C LEU A 111 -5.99 8.66 -18.19
N TRP A 112 -5.03 7.78 -18.47
CA TRP A 112 -5.05 6.96 -19.68
C TRP A 112 -6.22 5.98 -19.70
N ALA A 113 -6.53 5.34 -18.58
CA ALA A 113 -7.66 4.43 -18.46
C ALA A 113 -8.99 5.15 -18.68
N ARG A 114 -9.13 6.39 -18.17
CA ARG A 114 -10.31 7.24 -18.40
C ARG A 114 -10.41 7.70 -19.87
N THR A 115 -9.30 8.09 -20.48
CA THR A 115 -9.27 8.43 -21.92
C THR A 115 -9.72 7.25 -22.79
N LEU A 116 -9.42 6.02 -22.39
CA LEU A 116 -9.85 4.80 -23.09
C LEU A 116 -11.25 4.34 -22.68
N GLY A 117 -11.87 4.92 -21.65
CA GLY A 117 -13.18 4.54 -21.15
C GLY A 117 -13.23 3.17 -20.47
N VAL A 118 -12.12 2.66 -19.94
CA VAL A 118 -12.03 1.33 -19.32
C VAL A 118 -11.55 1.39 -17.87
N PRO A 119 -11.93 0.40 -17.01
CA PRO A 119 -11.41 0.30 -15.67
C PRO A 119 -9.90 0.04 -15.67
N LEU A 120 -9.17 0.63 -14.72
CA LEU A 120 -7.72 0.50 -14.61
C LEU A 120 -7.27 -0.96 -14.50
N GLY A 121 -7.98 -1.79 -13.71
CA GLY A 121 -7.67 -3.21 -13.56
C GLY A 121 -7.60 -3.97 -14.89
N THR A 122 -8.43 -3.59 -15.87
CA THR A 122 -8.41 -4.19 -17.23
C THR A 122 -7.08 -3.92 -17.92
N LEU A 123 -6.57 -2.69 -17.85
CA LEU A 123 -5.29 -2.31 -18.46
C LEU A 123 -4.09 -2.96 -17.77
N LEU A 124 -4.19 -3.19 -16.45
CA LEU A 124 -3.16 -3.89 -15.69
C LEU A 124 -3.12 -5.40 -15.98
N GLY A 125 -4.16 -5.96 -16.61
CA GLY A 125 -4.29 -7.40 -16.84
C GLY A 125 -4.99 -8.15 -15.70
N GLY A 126 -5.72 -7.42 -14.87
CA GLY A 126 -6.51 -7.95 -13.76
C GLY A 126 -7.67 -8.84 -14.23
N ARG A 127 -8.03 -9.85 -13.40
CA ARG A 127 -9.03 -10.87 -13.73
C ARG A 127 -10.15 -10.99 -12.70
N LYS A 128 -10.02 -10.34 -11.54
CA LYS A 128 -10.95 -10.45 -10.42
C LYS A 128 -11.98 -9.33 -10.48
N ARG A 129 -13.22 -9.63 -10.08
CA ARG A 129 -14.30 -8.66 -9.91
C ARG A 129 -14.41 -8.16 -8.47
N GLU A 130 -13.83 -8.91 -7.54
CA GLU A 130 -13.70 -8.59 -6.13
C GLU A 130 -12.38 -9.14 -5.62
N VAL A 131 -11.84 -8.55 -4.57
CA VAL A 131 -10.57 -8.96 -3.97
C VAL A 131 -10.76 -9.27 -2.50
N GLU A 132 -10.11 -10.33 -2.01
CA GLU A 132 -10.09 -10.65 -0.58
C GLU A 132 -9.32 -9.58 0.17
N VAL A 133 -9.91 -9.14 1.30
CA VAL A 133 -9.28 -8.14 2.17
C VAL A 133 -9.17 -8.62 3.60
N GLY A 134 -8.15 -8.13 4.26
CA GLY A 134 -7.90 -8.27 5.67
C GLY A 134 -7.79 -6.92 6.34
N VAL A 135 -7.51 -6.94 7.63
CA VAL A 135 -7.28 -5.73 8.42
C VAL A 135 -5.92 -5.78 9.10
N SER A 136 -5.29 -4.61 9.19
CA SER A 136 -4.15 -4.37 10.07
C SER A 136 -4.64 -3.73 11.36
N LEU A 137 -4.28 -4.34 12.48
CA LEU A 137 -4.62 -3.88 13.83
C LEU A 137 -3.36 -3.32 14.49
N GLY A 138 -3.42 -2.07 14.92
CA GLY A 138 -2.37 -1.44 15.70
C GLY A 138 -2.16 -2.16 17.02
N ILE A 139 -1.05 -1.85 17.71
CA ILE A 139 -0.73 -2.38 19.03
C ILE A 139 -1.85 -2.00 20.00
N GLN A 140 -2.35 -3.00 20.73
CA GLN A 140 -3.40 -2.87 21.74
C GLN A 140 -2.79 -2.77 23.14
N ALA A 141 -3.58 -2.32 24.12
CA ALA A 141 -3.13 -2.11 25.48
C ALA A 141 -2.77 -3.42 26.21
N ASP A 142 -3.51 -4.50 25.92
CA ASP A 142 -3.35 -5.81 26.54
C ASP A 142 -3.91 -6.95 25.66
N GLU A 143 -3.78 -8.17 26.14
CA GLU A 143 -4.24 -9.40 25.47
C GLU A 143 -5.77 -9.43 25.31
N ALA A 144 -6.52 -8.97 26.31
CA ALA A 144 -7.97 -8.94 26.26
C ALA A 144 -8.49 -7.95 25.22
N ALA A 145 -7.89 -6.74 25.15
CA ALA A 145 -8.18 -5.75 24.11
C ALA A 145 -7.81 -6.29 22.72
N THR A 146 -6.73 -7.06 22.60
CA THR A 146 -6.34 -7.70 21.33
C THR A 146 -7.41 -8.71 20.90
N ALA A 147 -7.83 -9.63 21.77
CA ALA A 147 -8.86 -10.61 21.44
C ALA A 147 -10.20 -9.94 21.06
N GLU A 148 -10.57 -8.85 21.76
CA GLU A 148 -11.79 -8.10 21.49
C GLU A 148 -11.78 -7.40 20.12
N VAL A 149 -10.69 -6.74 19.78
CA VAL A 149 -10.58 -6.05 18.48
C VAL A 149 -10.51 -7.07 17.32
N VAL A 150 -9.85 -8.22 17.53
CA VAL A 150 -9.84 -9.32 16.56
C VAL A 150 -11.26 -9.83 16.34
N ARG A 151 -12.01 -10.13 17.42
CA ARG A 151 -13.39 -10.62 17.35
C ARG A 151 -14.27 -9.71 16.52
N ARG A 152 -14.25 -8.40 16.78
CA ARG A 152 -15.03 -7.40 16.05
C ARG A 152 -14.78 -7.47 14.54
N HIS A 153 -13.54 -7.62 14.11
CA HIS A 153 -13.21 -7.67 12.68
C HIS A 153 -13.51 -9.03 12.04
N VAL A 154 -13.39 -10.12 12.80
CA VAL A 154 -13.82 -11.46 12.35
C VAL A 154 -15.34 -11.48 12.14
N GLU A 155 -16.12 -10.89 13.05
CA GLU A 155 -17.58 -10.74 12.93
C GLU A 155 -17.98 -9.86 11.74
N GLN A 156 -17.13 -8.90 11.34
CA GLN A 156 -17.29 -8.11 10.11
C GLN A 156 -16.91 -8.87 8.83
N GLY A 157 -16.51 -10.13 8.94
CA GLY A 157 -16.19 -10.99 7.81
C GLY A 157 -14.78 -10.87 7.25
N TYR A 158 -13.87 -10.09 7.87
CA TYR A 158 -12.49 -9.99 7.38
C TYR A 158 -11.76 -11.33 7.43
N ARG A 159 -11.08 -11.69 6.33
CA ARG A 159 -10.52 -13.03 6.12
C ARG A 159 -9.07 -13.19 6.54
N ARG A 160 -8.41 -12.11 6.90
CA ARG A 160 -7.07 -12.09 7.46
C ARG A 160 -6.96 -10.99 8.51
N ILE A 161 -6.38 -11.34 9.65
CA ILE A 161 -6.03 -10.40 10.73
C ILE A 161 -4.52 -10.25 10.77
N LYS A 162 -4.02 -9.01 10.71
CA LYS A 162 -2.62 -8.66 10.89
C LYS A 162 -2.43 -7.89 12.19
N LEU A 163 -1.59 -8.40 13.08
CA LEU A 163 -1.26 -7.75 14.35
C LEU A 163 0.09 -7.04 14.23
N LYS A 164 0.16 -5.80 14.68
CA LYS A 164 1.44 -5.11 14.87
C LYS A 164 2.14 -5.65 16.11
N ILE A 165 3.43 -6.00 15.96
CA ILE A 165 4.28 -6.50 17.04
C ILE A 165 5.53 -5.64 17.20
N LYS A 166 6.13 -5.71 18.39
CA LYS A 166 7.41 -5.09 18.73
C LYS A 166 8.11 -5.89 19.82
N PRO A 167 9.43 -5.73 20.05
CA PRO A 167 10.11 -6.40 21.15
C PRO A 167 9.41 -6.21 22.48
N GLY A 168 9.04 -7.34 23.15
CA GLY A 168 8.28 -7.36 24.39
C GLY A 168 6.75 -7.37 24.25
N TRP A 169 6.24 -7.17 23.04
CA TRP A 169 4.82 -7.29 22.71
C TRP A 169 4.69 -8.06 21.37
N ASP A 170 4.88 -9.35 21.40
CA ASP A 170 4.96 -10.22 20.21
C ASP A 170 4.19 -11.54 20.41
N VAL A 171 4.64 -12.43 21.28
CA VAL A 171 4.00 -13.73 21.52
C VAL A 171 2.64 -13.58 22.20
N GLN A 172 2.50 -12.63 23.12
CA GLN A 172 1.28 -12.44 23.92
C GLN A 172 0.06 -12.10 23.06
N PRO A 173 0.08 -11.04 22.22
CA PRO A 173 -1.07 -10.69 21.38
C PRO A 173 -1.38 -11.78 20.35
N VAL A 174 -0.36 -12.49 19.84
CA VAL A 174 -0.56 -13.59 18.89
C VAL A 174 -1.25 -14.77 19.57
N ARG A 175 -0.83 -15.13 20.79
CA ARG A 175 -1.47 -16.18 21.58
C ARG A 175 -2.93 -15.83 21.84
N ALA A 176 -3.22 -14.64 22.35
CA ALA A 176 -4.58 -14.20 22.64
C ALA A 176 -5.50 -14.28 21.42
N ALA A 177 -5.01 -13.84 20.26
CA ALA A 177 -5.76 -13.91 19.00
C ALA A 177 -5.98 -15.36 18.55
N ARG A 178 -4.96 -16.22 18.63
CA ARG A 178 -5.03 -17.62 18.18
C ARG A 178 -5.93 -18.46 19.10
N GLU A 179 -5.85 -18.26 20.42
CA GLU A 179 -6.72 -18.95 21.39
C GLU A 179 -8.20 -18.58 21.20
N ALA A 180 -8.47 -17.29 20.93
CA ALA A 180 -9.83 -16.82 20.69
C ALA A 180 -10.39 -17.26 19.32
N PHE A 181 -9.53 -17.36 18.30
CA PHE A 181 -9.91 -17.69 16.91
C PHE A 181 -8.91 -18.68 16.30
N PRO A 182 -9.06 -19.99 16.56
CA PRO A 182 -8.10 -21.02 16.13
C PRO A 182 -7.87 -21.09 14.62
N ASP A 183 -8.90 -20.81 13.81
CA ASP A 183 -8.90 -21.05 12.36
C ASP A 183 -8.67 -19.77 11.52
N ILE A 184 -8.54 -18.59 12.18
CA ILE A 184 -8.38 -17.34 11.43
C ILE A 184 -7.01 -17.29 10.74
N ARG A 185 -6.93 -16.75 9.53
CA ARG A 185 -5.66 -16.39 8.90
C ARG A 185 -5.02 -15.26 9.70
N LEU A 186 -3.98 -15.58 10.45
CA LEU A 186 -3.27 -14.66 11.31
C LEU A 186 -1.89 -14.37 10.76
N THR A 187 -1.51 -13.11 10.76
CA THR A 187 -0.20 -12.62 10.35
C THR A 187 0.29 -11.58 11.36
N VAL A 188 1.58 -11.36 11.40
CA VAL A 188 2.17 -10.31 12.23
C VAL A 188 3.06 -9.41 11.39
N ASP A 189 3.18 -8.15 11.82
CA ASP A 189 4.03 -7.15 11.17
C ASP A 189 4.87 -6.43 12.22
N ALA A 190 6.16 -6.53 12.05
CA ALA A 190 7.16 -6.01 12.97
C ALA A 190 7.68 -4.61 12.58
N ASN A 191 7.46 -4.19 11.34
CA ASN A 191 7.97 -2.92 10.81
C ASN A 191 9.43 -2.66 11.22
N SER A 192 10.31 -3.64 10.93
CA SER A 192 11.76 -3.56 11.14
C SER A 192 12.22 -3.42 12.61
N ALA A 193 11.41 -3.87 13.58
CA ALA A 193 11.69 -3.63 15.00
C ALA A 193 12.69 -4.59 15.65
N TYR A 194 13.12 -5.64 14.95
CA TYR A 194 13.99 -6.69 15.47
C TYR A 194 15.34 -6.71 14.76
N THR A 195 16.26 -7.46 15.37
CA THR A 195 17.57 -7.80 14.79
C THR A 195 17.71 -9.32 14.67
N LEU A 196 18.75 -9.80 13.99
CA LEU A 196 19.03 -11.24 13.91
C LEU A 196 19.30 -11.87 15.28
N ALA A 197 19.74 -11.09 16.27
CA ALA A 197 19.89 -11.55 17.66
C ALA A 197 18.57 -11.96 18.32
N ASP A 198 17.45 -11.43 17.84
CA ASP A 198 16.09 -11.74 18.31
C ASP A 198 15.51 -13.03 17.69
N SER A 199 16.29 -13.77 16.90
CA SER A 199 15.81 -14.97 16.18
C SER A 199 15.14 -16.00 17.10
N GLY A 200 15.63 -16.18 18.35
CA GLY A 200 15.02 -17.06 19.33
C GLY A 200 13.60 -16.61 19.76
N ARG A 201 13.36 -15.29 19.85
CA ARG A 201 12.06 -14.70 20.14
C ARG A 201 11.12 -14.86 18.96
N LEU A 202 11.59 -14.57 17.75
CA LEU A 202 10.80 -14.70 16.53
C LEU A 202 10.45 -16.17 16.24
N SER A 203 11.33 -17.13 16.55
CA SER A 203 11.03 -18.56 16.39
C SER A 203 9.94 -19.09 17.34
N ALA A 204 9.69 -18.41 18.47
CA ALA A 204 8.55 -18.76 19.32
C ALA A 204 7.20 -18.53 18.63
N LEU A 205 7.16 -17.66 17.59
CA LEU A 205 5.96 -17.42 16.79
C LEU A 205 5.61 -18.61 15.88
N ASP A 206 6.55 -19.50 15.59
CA ASP A 206 6.29 -20.73 14.80
C ASP A 206 5.24 -21.67 15.42
N ALA A 207 4.95 -21.51 16.73
CA ALA A 207 3.95 -22.30 17.43
C ALA A 207 2.50 -21.89 17.11
N PHE A 208 2.28 -20.76 16.43
CA PHE A 208 0.95 -20.16 16.26
C PHE A 208 0.37 -20.27 14.84
N ASP A 209 0.99 -21.05 13.96
CA ASP A 209 0.53 -21.24 12.58
C ASP A 209 0.22 -19.94 11.87
N LEU A 210 1.18 -19.00 11.89
CA LEU A 210 1.07 -17.73 11.18
C LEU A 210 1.25 -17.93 9.67
N THR A 211 0.46 -17.25 8.88
CA THR A 211 0.62 -17.25 7.41
C THR A 211 1.98 -16.68 7.02
N TYR A 212 2.44 -15.62 7.71
CA TYR A 212 3.77 -15.03 7.58
C TYR A 212 4.08 -14.07 8.74
N ILE A 213 5.38 -13.78 8.91
CA ILE A 213 5.91 -12.69 9.72
C ILE A 213 6.42 -11.62 8.74
N GLU A 214 5.87 -10.40 8.81
CA GLU A 214 6.19 -9.30 7.90
C GLU A 214 7.33 -8.46 8.45
N GLN A 215 8.34 -8.20 7.61
CA GLN A 215 9.49 -7.32 7.79
C GLN A 215 10.04 -7.27 9.22
N PRO A 216 10.55 -8.37 9.76
CA PRO A 216 11.05 -8.38 11.13
C PRO A 216 12.35 -7.58 11.31
N LEU A 217 13.27 -7.61 10.33
CA LEU A 217 14.58 -6.99 10.42
C LEU A 217 14.63 -5.64 9.68
N ALA A 218 15.81 -5.05 9.59
CA ALA A 218 16.01 -3.71 9.01
C ALA A 218 15.35 -3.53 7.65
N TRP A 219 14.84 -2.33 7.40
CA TRP A 219 14.01 -1.96 6.25
C TRP A 219 14.69 -2.13 4.88
N ASP A 220 16.01 -2.14 4.83
CA ASP A 220 16.83 -2.29 3.61
C ASP A 220 17.61 -3.61 3.55
N ASP A 221 17.43 -4.49 4.56
CA ASP A 221 18.15 -5.76 4.65
C ASP A 221 17.47 -6.89 3.89
N LEU A 222 18.27 -7.72 3.24
CA LEU A 222 17.89 -9.00 2.66
C LEU A 222 18.77 -10.15 3.11
N VAL A 223 19.97 -9.86 3.62
CA VAL A 223 20.98 -10.88 3.97
C VAL A 223 20.62 -11.54 5.29
N ASP A 224 20.36 -10.74 6.31
CA ASP A 224 19.97 -11.24 7.63
C ASP A 224 18.55 -11.84 7.59
N HIS A 225 17.66 -11.30 6.75
CA HIS A 225 16.35 -11.95 6.49
C HIS A 225 16.52 -13.35 5.91
N ALA A 226 17.46 -13.57 4.98
CA ALA A 226 17.73 -14.89 4.44
C ALA A 226 18.26 -15.87 5.51
N GLU A 227 19.11 -15.38 6.42
CA GLU A 227 19.58 -16.16 7.56
C GLU A 227 18.45 -16.45 8.56
N LEU A 228 17.61 -15.46 8.84
CA LEU A 228 16.44 -15.63 9.72
C LEU A 228 15.45 -16.64 9.14
N GLN A 229 15.15 -16.56 7.83
CA GLN A 229 14.20 -17.50 7.19
C GLN A 229 14.65 -18.97 7.27
N ARG A 230 15.97 -19.23 7.30
CA ARG A 230 16.48 -20.59 7.50
C ARG A 230 16.20 -21.14 8.90
N ARG A 231 16.04 -20.26 9.89
CA ARG A 231 15.80 -20.59 11.30
C ARG A 231 14.31 -20.71 11.62
N LEU A 232 13.42 -20.15 10.78
CA LEU A 232 11.98 -20.09 10.99
C LEU A 232 11.24 -21.06 10.08
N LYS A 233 10.20 -21.70 10.60
CA LYS A 233 9.22 -22.45 9.81
C LYS A 233 8.24 -21.51 9.10
N THR A 234 7.78 -20.50 9.86
CA THR A 234 6.86 -19.47 9.35
C THR A 234 7.52 -18.71 8.21
N PRO A 235 6.83 -18.51 7.06
CA PRO A 235 7.33 -17.68 5.99
C PRO A 235 7.60 -16.24 6.45
N LEU A 236 8.71 -15.65 6.00
CA LEU A 236 8.91 -14.22 6.08
C LEU A 236 8.25 -13.53 4.89
N CYS A 237 7.60 -12.41 5.15
CA CYS A 237 7.06 -11.50 4.14
C CYS A 237 7.93 -10.25 4.07
N LEU A 238 8.45 -9.94 2.89
CA LEU A 238 9.25 -8.75 2.65
C LEU A 238 8.33 -7.57 2.31
N ASP A 239 8.45 -6.47 3.04
CA ASP A 239 7.73 -5.20 2.80
C ASP A 239 8.74 -4.10 2.44
N GLU A 240 9.27 -3.38 3.41
CA GLU A 240 10.14 -2.22 3.23
C GLU A 240 11.38 -2.53 2.40
N SER A 241 11.95 -3.72 2.52
CA SER A 241 13.16 -4.15 1.81
C SER A 241 12.95 -4.40 0.30
N VAL A 242 11.70 -4.40 -0.18
CA VAL A 242 11.39 -4.57 -1.61
C VAL A 242 10.84 -3.28 -2.19
N ALA A 243 11.71 -2.45 -2.77
CA ALA A 243 11.35 -1.21 -3.44
C ALA A 243 11.33 -1.34 -4.98
N SER A 244 11.67 -2.50 -5.52
CA SER A 244 11.70 -2.75 -6.98
C SER A 244 11.61 -4.24 -7.30
N ALA A 245 11.35 -4.56 -8.58
CA ALA A 245 11.44 -5.93 -9.10
C ALA A 245 12.86 -6.51 -8.94
N ALA A 246 13.88 -5.67 -9.03
CA ALA A 246 15.25 -6.09 -8.78
C ALA A 246 15.47 -6.51 -7.32
N ASP A 247 14.86 -5.81 -6.36
CA ASP A 247 14.96 -6.19 -4.94
C ASP A 247 14.13 -7.44 -4.66
N ALA A 248 12.92 -7.56 -5.22
CA ALA A 248 12.11 -8.77 -5.17
C ALA A 248 12.90 -10.00 -5.66
N ARG A 249 13.56 -9.88 -6.83
CA ARG A 249 14.42 -10.93 -7.38
C ARG A 249 15.56 -11.29 -6.44
N LYS A 250 16.26 -10.28 -5.88
CA LYS A 250 17.38 -10.52 -4.94
C LYS A 250 16.87 -11.22 -3.67
N GLY A 251 15.80 -10.69 -3.05
CA GLY A 251 15.23 -11.25 -1.83
C GLY A 251 14.79 -12.71 -2.00
N LEU A 252 14.06 -13.00 -3.07
CA LEU A 252 13.60 -14.35 -3.37
C LEU A 252 14.77 -15.30 -3.72
N ALA A 253 15.75 -14.84 -4.52
CA ALA A 253 16.92 -15.64 -4.87
C ALA A 253 17.81 -15.96 -3.68
N LEU A 254 17.92 -15.05 -2.69
CA LEU A 254 18.63 -15.29 -1.44
C LEU A 254 17.83 -16.18 -0.46
N GLY A 255 16.53 -16.34 -0.68
CA GLY A 255 15.63 -16.99 0.28
C GLY A 255 15.34 -16.10 1.50
N ALA A 256 15.37 -14.77 1.33
CA ALA A 256 15.10 -13.81 2.40
C ALA A 256 13.63 -13.76 2.84
N GLY A 257 12.73 -14.24 2.00
CA GLY A 257 11.30 -14.38 2.29
C GLY A 257 10.63 -15.27 1.29
N ARG A 258 9.40 -15.66 1.60
CA ARG A 258 8.55 -16.52 0.74
C ARG A 258 7.26 -15.82 0.32
N VAL A 259 7.03 -14.61 0.80
CA VAL A 259 5.87 -13.77 0.52
C VAL A 259 6.38 -12.34 0.27
N ILE A 260 5.73 -11.58 -0.62
CA ILE A 260 6.03 -10.17 -0.81
C ILE A 260 4.77 -9.33 -0.58
N ASN A 261 4.90 -8.32 0.25
CA ASN A 261 3.95 -7.22 0.33
C ASN A 261 4.26 -6.21 -0.78
N VAL A 262 3.32 -5.99 -1.69
CA VAL A 262 3.44 -4.98 -2.75
C VAL A 262 2.65 -3.74 -2.35
N LYS A 263 3.34 -2.61 -2.16
CA LYS A 263 2.71 -1.30 -1.99
C LYS A 263 3.02 -0.46 -3.22
N VAL A 264 1.99 -0.11 -3.98
CA VAL A 264 2.12 0.49 -5.31
C VAL A 264 2.99 1.74 -5.31
N ALA A 265 2.80 2.63 -4.33
CA ALA A 265 3.59 3.85 -4.23
C ALA A 265 5.05 3.59 -3.84
N ARG A 266 5.30 2.69 -2.86
CA ARG A 266 6.65 2.34 -2.42
C ARG A 266 7.52 1.82 -3.57
N VAL A 267 6.97 0.99 -4.43
CA VAL A 267 7.74 0.43 -5.56
C VAL A 267 7.87 1.40 -6.74
N GLY A 268 7.10 2.49 -6.77
CA GLY A 268 7.22 3.55 -7.79
C GLY A 268 6.12 3.57 -8.85
N GLY A 269 4.98 2.91 -8.60
CA GLY A 269 3.80 2.92 -9.44
C GLY A 269 3.37 1.54 -9.95
N HIS A 270 2.36 1.51 -10.82
CA HIS A 270 1.76 0.28 -11.34
C HIS A 270 2.69 -0.52 -12.23
N ALA A 271 3.48 0.13 -13.08
CA ALA A 271 4.41 -0.56 -13.99
C ALA A 271 5.43 -1.39 -13.18
N GLU A 272 6.06 -0.79 -12.16
CA GLU A 272 7.01 -1.51 -11.32
C GLU A 272 6.32 -2.53 -10.40
N ALA A 273 5.11 -2.22 -9.89
CA ALA A 273 4.32 -3.18 -9.09
C ALA A 273 3.98 -4.46 -9.90
N ARG A 274 3.66 -4.32 -11.18
CA ARG A 274 3.46 -5.46 -12.09
C ARG A 274 4.75 -6.27 -12.26
N ARG A 275 5.90 -5.61 -12.44
CA ARG A 275 7.20 -6.31 -12.53
C ARG A 275 7.53 -7.08 -11.24
N VAL A 276 7.25 -6.49 -10.07
CA VAL A 276 7.39 -7.20 -8.78
C VAL A 276 6.48 -8.41 -8.70
N HIS A 277 5.20 -8.25 -9.08
CA HIS A 277 4.22 -9.34 -9.17
C HIS A 277 4.71 -10.47 -10.08
N ASP A 278 5.19 -10.16 -11.29
CA ASP A 278 5.63 -11.15 -12.28
C ASP A 278 6.89 -11.89 -11.82
N VAL A 279 7.84 -11.18 -11.21
CA VAL A 279 9.04 -11.78 -10.59
C VAL A 279 8.61 -12.73 -9.46
N ALA A 280 7.76 -12.30 -8.55
CA ALA A 280 7.30 -13.13 -7.44
C ALA A 280 6.56 -14.37 -7.97
N GLN A 281 5.70 -14.22 -8.98
CA GLN A 281 5.00 -15.34 -9.63
C GLN A 281 5.96 -16.35 -10.23
N ALA A 282 7.02 -15.90 -10.92
CA ALA A 282 8.03 -16.77 -11.50
C ALA A 282 8.82 -17.57 -10.45
N PHE A 283 8.95 -17.03 -9.23
CA PHE A 283 9.55 -17.74 -8.08
C PHE A 283 8.53 -18.59 -7.29
N GLY A 284 7.25 -18.60 -7.66
CA GLY A 284 6.19 -19.28 -6.91
C GLY A 284 5.87 -18.62 -5.54
N ALA A 285 6.27 -17.36 -5.34
CA ALA A 285 6.01 -16.61 -4.13
C ALA A 285 4.69 -15.82 -4.27
N PRO A 286 3.68 -16.03 -3.41
CA PRO A 286 2.47 -15.23 -3.44
C PRO A 286 2.75 -13.79 -3.03
N VAL A 287 1.93 -12.87 -3.57
CA VAL A 287 1.95 -11.47 -3.16
C VAL A 287 0.61 -11.03 -2.60
N TRP A 288 0.60 -9.93 -1.88
CA TRP A 288 -0.58 -9.23 -1.43
C TRP A 288 -0.36 -7.72 -1.45
N CYS A 289 -1.43 -6.96 -1.47
CA CYS A 289 -1.37 -5.50 -1.53
C CYS A 289 -1.44 -4.92 -0.12
N GLY A 290 -0.33 -4.32 0.31
CA GLY A 290 -0.25 -3.60 1.58
C GLY A 290 -0.89 -2.23 1.50
N GLY A 291 -1.33 -1.71 2.65
CA GLY A 291 -1.90 -0.37 2.79
C GLY A 291 -0.94 0.60 3.50
N MET A 292 -1.19 1.88 3.25
CA MET A 292 -0.51 3.02 3.88
C MET A 292 -1.54 3.99 4.49
N LEU A 293 -2.69 3.46 4.95
CA LEU A 293 -3.83 4.25 5.43
C LEU A 293 -4.33 5.24 4.37
N GLU A 294 -4.45 4.75 3.13
CA GLU A 294 -4.86 5.59 2.00
C GLU A 294 -6.31 6.05 2.12
N SER A 295 -6.58 7.22 1.53
CA SER A 295 -7.93 7.66 1.19
C SER A 295 -8.52 6.81 0.06
N GLY A 296 -9.74 7.13 -0.38
CA GLY A 296 -10.38 6.43 -1.48
C GLY A 296 -9.59 6.46 -2.80
N VAL A 297 -8.75 7.48 -3.03
CA VAL A 297 -7.92 7.56 -4.24
C VAL A 297 -6.85 6.47 -4.25
N GLY A 298 -5.99 6.41 -3.25
CA GLY A 298 -4.93 5.40 -3.18
C GLY A 298 -5.50 4.00 -2.99
N ARG A 299 -6.58 3.87 -2.23
CA ARG A 299 -7.31 2.62 -2.03
C ARG A 299 -7.85 2.05 -3.34
N ALA A 300 -8.44 2.88 -4.22
CA ALA A 300 -8.92 2.44 -5.52
C ALA A 300 -7.78 1.91 -6.41
N HIS A 301 -6.62 2.58 -6.44
CA HIS A 301 -5.42 2.06 -7.12
C HIS A 301 -5.00 0.68 -6.60
N ASN A 302 -4.98 0.50 -5.27
CA ASN A 302 -4.63 -0.76 -4.62
C ASN A 302 -5.63 -1.89 -4.94
N ILE A 303 -6.94 -1.58 -4.98
CA ILE A 303 -7.98 -2.54 -5.36
C ILE A 303 -7.75 -3.02 -6.80
N HIS A 304 -7.54 -2.10 -7.74
CA HIS A 304 -7.27 -2.46 -9.13
C HIS A 304 -6.00 -3.28 -9.30
N LEU A 305 -4.91 -2.95 -8.61
CA LEU A 305 -3.67 -3.73 -8.62
C LEU A 305 -3.90 -5.16 -8.09
N SER A 306 -4.71 -5.30 -7.03
CA SER A 306 -5.01 -6.60 -6.40
C SER A 306 -5.81 -7.56 -7.29
N THR A 307 -6.30 -7.09 -8.44
CA THR A 307 -6.98 -7.95 -9.43
C THR A 307 -6.03 -8.84 -10.23
N LEU A 308 -4.72 -8.60 -10.17
CA LEU A 308 -3.72 -9.42 -10.81
C LEU A 308 -3.66 -10.84 -10.19
N PRO A 309 -3.32 -11.88 -10.99
CA PRO A 309 -3.48 -13.27 -10.56
C PRO A 309 -2.73 -13.65 -9.28
N ASN A 310 -1.46 -13.24 -9.15
CA ASN A 310 -0.60 -13.64 -8.04
C ASN A 310 -0.81 -12.83 -6.74
N PHE A 311 -1.73 -11.85 -6.71
CA PHE A 311 -2.25 -11.29 -5.47
C PHE A 311 -3.15 -12.34 -4.81
N ALA A 312 -2.52 -13.39 -4.27
CA ALA A 312 -3.20 -14.60 -3.79
C ALA A 312 -3.55 -14.57 -2.30
N LEU A 313 -3.09 -13.56 -1.58
CA LEU A 313 -3.37 -13.37 -0.17
C LEU A 313 -4.21 -12.11 0.05
N PRO A 314 -5.07 -12.07 1.11
CA PRO A 314 -5.91 -10.91 1.38
C PRO A 314 -5.10 -9.63 1.63
N GLY A 315 -5.46 -8.56 0.93
CA GLY A 315 -4.79 -7.25 1.02
C GLY A 315 -5.25 -6.38 2.21
N ASP A 316 -4.58 -5.24 2.40
CA ASP A 316 -4.95 -4.22 3.40
C ASP A 316 -5.94 -3.17 2.85
N THR A 317 -6.67 -3.49 1.78
CA THR A 317 -7.70 -2.65 1.17
C THR A 317 -9.06 -2.81 1.86
N SER A 318 -9.07 -2.78 3.19
CA SER A 318 -10.31 -2.82 4.00
C SER A 318 -11.21 -1.61 3.74
N SER A 319 -12.45 -1.64 4.24
CA SER A 319 -13.45 -0.58 4.06
C SER A 319 -12.91 0.82 4.38
N ALA A 320 -13.19 1.80 3.54
CA ALA A 320 -12.76 3.19 3.72
C ALA A 320 -13.40 3.81 4.98
N SER A 321 -14.67 3.50 5.25
CA SER A 321 -15.41 3.93 6.44
C SER A 321 -14.80 3.49 7.76
N ARG A 322 -13.89 2.53 7.75
CA ARG A 322 -13.09 2.16 8.92
C ARG A 322 -12.12 3.27 9.34
N TYR A 323 -11.60 4.03 8.39
CA TYR A 323 -10.53 5.01 8.59
C TYR A 323 -11.05 6.44 8.72
N TRP A 324 -12.04 6.81 7.91
CA TRP A 324 -12.49 8.18 7.71
C TRP A 324 -13.98 8.32 8.01
N GLU A 325 -14.39 9.46 8.60
CA GLU A 325 -15.82 9.83 8.69
C GLU A 325 -16.33 10.29 7.32
N THR A 326 -15.50 11.03 6.59
CA THR A 326 -15.77 11.46 5.22
C THR A 326 -14.50 11.24 4.42
N ASP A 327 -14.65 10.67 3.23
CA ASP A 327 -13.52 10.43 2.32
C ASP A 327 -13.39 11.57 1.29
N VAL A 328 -12.22 11.67 0.67
CA VAL A 328 -11.95 12.61 -0.44
C VAL A 328 -12.58 12.18 -1.76
N VAL A 329 -13.21 11.02 -1.83
CA VAL A 329 -13.94 10.50 -3.00
C VAL A 329 -15.44 10.43 -2.73
N ASN A 330 -16.24 10.46 -3.79
CA ASN A 330 -17.70 10.37 -3.70
C ASN A 330 -18.19 8.91 -3.60
N GLU A 331 -17.50 7.97 -4.24
CA GLU A 331 -17.89 6.58 -4.31
C GLU A 331 -17.39 5.81 -3.07
N PRO A 332 -18.27 5.13 -2.34
CA PRO A 332 -17.88 4.35 -1.18
C PRO A 332 -17.09 3.10 -1.61
N LEU A 333 -15.95 2.86 -0.96
CA LEU A 333 -15.13 1.66 -1.12
C LEU A 333 -15.28 0.80 0.13
N GLU A 334 -16.27 -0.09 0.11
CA GLU A 334 -16.67 -0.88 1.28
C GLU A 334 -16.57 -2.38 0.99
N ALA A 335 -15.94 -3.10 1.91
CA ALA A 335 -15.86 -4.55 1.87
C ALA A 335 -17.10 -5.18 2.50
N VAL A 336 -17.59 -6.25 1.88
CA VAL A 336 -18.68 -7.07 2.39
C VAL A 336 -18.16 -8.49 2.57
N ASP A 337 -18.30 -9.05 3.76
CA ASP A 337 -17.84 -10.40 4.10
C ASP A 337 -16.38 -10.68 3.70
N GLY A 338 -15.51 -9.68 3.91
CA GLY A 338 -14.09 -9.76 3.58
C GLY A 338 -13.77 -9.70 2.08
N LEU A 339 -14.72 -9.30 1.26
CA LEU A 339 -14.56 -9.09 -0.19
C LEU A 339 -14.77 -7.61 -0.51
N MET A 340 -13.83 -7.02 -1.22
CA MET A 340 -13.89 -5.65 -1.73
C MET A 340 -14.26 -5.68 -3.21
N PRO A 341 -15.40 -5.13 -3.61
CA PRO A 341 -15.77 -5.00 -5.02
C PRO A 341 -14.75 -4.12 -5.76
N VAL A 342 -14.38 -4.54 -6.98
CA VAL A 342 -13.52 -3.73 -7.84
C VAL A 342 -14.37 -2.68 -8.54
N PRO A 343 -14.01 -1.37 -8.46
CA PRO A 343 -14.74 -0.33 -9.16
C PRO A 343 -14.79 -0.61 -10.67
N THR A 344 -15.96 -0.43 -11.29
CA THR A 344 -16.20 -0.77 -12.70
C THR A 344 -16.20 0.45 -13.62
N GLY A 345 -16.14 1.66 -13.06
CA GLY A 345 -16.06 2.90 -13.85
C GLY A 345 -14.71 3.06 -14.55
N PRO A 346 -14.61 3.98 -15.53
CA PRO A 346 -13.35 4.30 -16.19
C PRO A 346 -12.26 4.75 -15.19
N GLY A 347 -11.01 4.38 -15.47
CA GLY A 347 -9.90 4.69 -14.57
C GLY A 347 -9.97 3.87 -13.29
N ILE A 348 -9.70 4.50 -12.17
CA ILE A 348 -9.82 3.91 -10.83
C ILE A 348 -11.28 3.84 -10.34
N GLY A 349 -12.23 4.36 -11.13
CA GLY A 349 -13.66 4.25 -10.89
C GLY A 349 -14.21 5.10 -9.73
N VAL A 350 -13.45 6.10 -9.26
CA VAL A 350 -13.87 7.05 -8.23
C VAL A 350 -13.67 8.48 -8.70
N THR A 351 -14.42 9.42 -8.10
CA THR A 351 -14.35 10.87 -8.37
C THR A 351 -14.08 11.64 -7.09
N LEU A 352 -13.42 12.80 -7.20
CA LEU A 352 -13.09 13.62 -6.03
C LEU A 352 -14.33 14.30 -5.43
N ASN A 353 -14.47 14.22 -4.13
CA ASN A 353 -15.39 15.02 -3.33
C ASN A 353 -14.83 16.44 -3.16
N ARG A 354 -14.98 17.25 -4.20
CA ARG A 354 -14.40 18.60 -4.26
C ARG A 354 -14.92 19.53 -3.15
N GLU A 355 -16.18 19.37 -2.75
CA GLU A 355 -16.74 20.14 -1.65
C GLU A 355 -16.07 19.82 -0.31
N PHE A 356 -15.83 18.55 -0.04
CA PHE A 356 -15.12 18.14 1.17
C PHE A 356 -13.65 18.54 1.12
N ILE A 357 -12.96 18.32 0.01
CA ILE A 357 -11.56 18.70 -0.19
C ILE A 357 -11.35 20.19 0.06
N ALA A 358 -12.22 21.07 -0.47
CA ALA A 358 -12.12 22.51 -0.27
C ALA A 358 -12.18 22.93 1.22
N ARG A 359 -12.77 22.10 2.10
CA ARG A 359 -12.84 22.35 3.55
C ARG A 359 -11.61 21.88 4.33
N VAL A 360 -10.88 20.88 3.81
CA VAL A 360 -9.79 20.19 4.54
C VAL A 360 -8.43 20.33 3.85
N ALA A 361 -8.36 21.00 2.71
CA ALA A 361 -7.12 21.24 2.00
C ALA A 361 -6.25 22.28 2.73
N GLU A 362 -4.99 21.96 2.93
CA GLU A 362 -3.93 22.85 3.42
C GLU A 362 -3.11 23.44 2.26
N LEU A 363 -3.18 22.81 1.09
CA LEU A 363 -2.55 23.23 -0.14
C LEU A 363 -3.51 22.96 -1.31
N ASP A 364 -3.59 23.90 -2.25
CA ASP A 364 -4.31 23.78 -3.52
C ASP A 364 -3.56 24.62 -4.55
N GLU A 365 -2.81 23.96 -5.43
CA GLU A 365 -1.94 24.59 -6.42
C GLU A 365 -2.22 24.03 -7.80
N GLU A 366 -2.31 24.92 -8.80
CA GLU A 366 -2.45 24.57 -10.21
C GLU A 366 -1.11 24.76 -10.95
N HIS A 367 -0.72 23.80 -11.75
CA HIS A 367 0.47 23.82 -12.61
C HIS A 367 0.05 23.60 -14.06
N ARG A 368 0.54 24.46 -14.95
CA ARG A 368 0.26 24.38 -16.39
C ARG A 368 1.57 24.28 -17.19
N ALA A 369 1.45 23.72 -18.40
CA ALA A 369 2.56 23.60 -19.36
C ALA A 369 3.06 24.97 -19.83
#